data_409754cdb3d3cfbdc7fdcef880afc73f
#
_entry.id   409754cdb3d3cfbdc7fdcef880afc73f
#
_cell.length_a   1.000
_cell.length_b   1.000
_cell.length_c   1.000
_cell.angle_alpha   90.00
_cell.angle_beta   90.00
_cell.angle_gamma   90.00
#
_symmetry.space_group_name_H-M   'P 1'
#
loop_
_entity.id
_entity.type
_entity.pdbx_description
1 polymer ?
#
loop_
_entity_poly.entity_id
_entity_poly.type
_entity_poly.pdbx_seq_one_letter_code
_entity_poly.pdbx_strand_id
1 'polypeptide(L)'
;MKFLIVSSSPLIKKGNTYFAYSPYVKELELWAKYCDEIAFTCPTWEQDNGLLISEIPFKINKLYAIKGFNVKTFKNFIKAIQYSFLNFYLIYKSMLWADHIHLRCPGNIGLMGCLVQILFPNKIKTAKYAGNWDPNAKQPLSYNIQKWILSNTFLTKNSKVLVYGEWENSSKNIKPFFTSSYF
;
A
#
# COMPACT_ATOMS: atom_id res chain seq x y z
N MET A 1 15.82 -10.01 -4.93
CA MET A 1 14.86 -9.68 -3.86
C MET A 1 13.45 -9.62 -4.44
N LYS A 2 12.52 -10.36 -3.86
CA LYS A 2 11.08 -10.35 -4.23
C LYS A 2 10.39 -9.22 -3.50
N PHE A 3 9.97 -8.21 -4.24
CA PHE A 3 9.36 -6.98 -3.70
C PHE A 3 7.85 -6.99 -3.92
N LEU A 4 7.09 -6.88 -2.84
CA LEU A 4 5.64 -6.82 -2.87
C LEU A 4 5.14 -5.43 -2.55
N ILE A 5 4.24 -4.93 -3.37
CA ILE A 5 3.55 -3.65 -3.17
C ILE A 5 2.08 -3.92 -2.85
N VAL A 6 1.64 -3.52 -1.65
CA VAL A 6 0.24 -3.59 -1.22
C VAL A 6 -0.34 -2.18 -1.21
N SER A 7 -1.33 -1.92 -2.05
CA SER A 7 -1.84 -0.58 -2.30
C SER A 7 -3.34 -0.54 -2.54
N SER A 8 -4.00 0.54 -2.10
CA SER A 8 -5.36 0.88 -2.53
C SER A 8 -5.38 1.55 -3.92
N SER A 9 -4.22 2.02 -4.40
CA SER A 9 -4.11 2.60 -5.75
C SER A 9 -4.25 1.50 -6.80
N PRO A 10 -5.17 1.64 -7.75
CA PRO A 10 -5.41 0.61 -8.75
C PRO A 10 -4.29 0.56 -9.80
N LEU A 11 -4.09 -0.63 -10.35
CA LEU A 11 -3.46 -0.80 -11.66
C LEU A 11 -4.53 -0.73 -12.76
N ILE A 12 -4.28 0.07 -13.77
CA ILE A 12 -5.15 0.18 -14.94
C ILE A 12 -4.58 -0.70 -16.04
N LYS A 13 -5.36 -1.68 -16.49
CA LYS A 13 -4.93 -2.60 -17.55
C LYS A 13 -5.42 -2.10 -18.90
N LYS A 14 -4.50 -1.81 -19.83
CA LYS A 14 -4.78 -1.49 -21.23
C LYS A 14 -4.04 -2.49 -22.13
N GLY A 15 -4.77 -3.45 -22.69
CA GLY A 15 -4.16 -4.56 -23.43
C GLY A 15 -3.24 -5.41 -22.56
N ASN A 16 -1.97 -5.51 -22.94
CA ASN A 16 -0.95 -6.24 -22.19
C ASN A 16 -0.12 -5.34 -21.25
N THR A 17 -0.43 -4.05 -21.20
CA THR A 17 0.32 -3.05 -20.44
C THR A 17 -0.44 -2.60 -19.19
N TYR A 18 0.29 -2.30 -18.14
CA TYR A 18 -0.26 -1.75 -16.90
C TYR A 18 0.14 -0.29 -16.73
N PHE A 19 -0.81 0.49 -16.26
CA PHE A 19 -0.65 1.91 -15.92
C PHE A 19 -1.03 2.12 -14.46
N ALA A 20 -0.47 3.17 -13.85
CA ALA A 20 -0.87 3.62 -12.54
C ALA A 20 -0.79 5.15 -12.46
N TYR A 21 -1.22 5.72 -11.35
CA TYR A 21 -1.12 7.15 -11.10
C TYR A 21 0.32 7.64 -11.26
N SER A 22 0.54 8.63 -12.14
CA SER A 22 1.87 9.04 -12.62
C SER A 22 2.89 9.35 -11.51
N PRO A 23 2.58 10.15 -10.47
CA PRO A 23 3.52 10.38 -9.35
C PRO A 23 3.89 9.10 -8.60
N TYR A 24 2.96 8.14 -8.57
CA TYR A 24 3.21 6.84 -7.94
C TYR A 24 4.14 5.96 -8.78
N VAL A 25 3.99 5.98 -10.10
CA VAL A 25 4.91 5.25 -11.01
C VAL A 25 6.34 5.74 -10.84
N LYS A 26 6.57 7.06 -10.80
CA LYS A 26 7.90 7.64 -10.56
C LYS A 26 8.53 7.17 -9.25
N GLU A 27 7.72 7.06 -8.19
CA GLU A 27 8.18 6.52 -6.90
C GLU A 27 8.55 5.04 -7.01
N LEU A 28 7.73 4.24 -7.70
CA LEU A 28 7.97 2.81 -7.87
C LEU A 28 9.20 2.50 -8.72
N GLU A 29 9.53 3.32 -9.71
CA GLU A 29 10.74 3.19 -10.51
C GLU A 29 12.02 3.20 -9.66
N LEU A 30 12.03 4.00 -8.59
CA LEU A 30 13.17 4.05 -7.67
C LEU A 30 13.36 2.71 -6.94
N TRP A 31 12.26 2.07 -6.55
CA TRP A 31 12.29 0.76 -5.88
C TRP A 31 12.64 -0.36 -6.86
N ALA A 32 12.09 -0.31 -8.08
CA ALA A 32 12.26 -1.34 -9.11
C ALA A 32 13.73 -1.59 -9.46
N LYS A 33 14.58 -0.56 -9.40
CA LYS A 33 16.02 -0.66 -9.67
C LYS A 33 16.77 -1.66 -8.77
N TYR A 34 16.20 -1.98 -7.60
CA TYR A 34 16.84 -2.83 -6.58
C TYR A 34 16.12 -4.16 -6.38
N CYS A 35 15.17 -4.50 -7.28
CA CYS A 35 14.31 -5.67 -7.14
C CYS A 35 14.49 -6.62 -8.32
N ASP A 36 14.53 -7.93 -8.06
CA ASP A 36 14.60 -8.95 -9.12
C ASP A 36 13.20 -9.32 -9.62
N GLU A 37 12.25 -9.40 -8.69
CA GLU A 37 10.85 -9.70 -8.96
C GLU A 37 9.94 -8.72 -8.23
N ILE A 38 8.92 -8.22 -8.93
CA ILE A 38 7.93 -7.28 -8.39
C ILE A 38 6.54 -7.88 -8.47
N ALA A 39 5.82 -7.82 -7.34
CA ALA A 39 4.42 -8.20 -7.28
C ALA A 39 3.55 -7.07 -6.73
N PHE A 40 2.31 -7.03 -7.19
CA PHE A 40 1.29 -6.12 -6.68
C PHE A 40 0.15 -6.87 -6.02
N THR A 41 -0.35 -6.31 -4.92
CA THR A 41 -1.63 -6.63 -4.32
C THR A 41 -2.47 -5.36 -4.27
N CYS A 42 -3.31 -5.18 -5.27
CA CYS A 42 -4.09 -3.95 -5.47
C CYS A 42 -5.34 -4.22 -6.31
N PRO A 43 -6.31 -3.28 -6.35
CA PRO A 43 -7.41 -3.33 -7.31
C PRO A 43 -6.90 -3.21 -8.75
N THR A 44 -7.66 -3.76 -9.69
CA THR A 44 -7.43 -3.57 -11.13
C THR A 44 -8.63 -2.88 -11.76
N TRP A 45 -8.36 -1.91 -12.64
CA TRP A 45 -9.36 -1.18 -13.39
C TRP A 45 -9.10 -1.33 -14.89
N GLU A 46 -10.15 -1.20 -15.69
CA GLU A 46 -10.07 -1.17 -17.16
C GLU A 46 -9.99 0.26 -17.70
N GLN A 47 -10.46 1.23 -16.90
CA GLN A 47 -10.51 2.65 -17.26
C GLN A 47 -9.78 3.48 -16.20
N ASP A 48 -9.20 4.61 -16.63
CA ASP A 48 -8.42 5.49 -15.74
C ASP A 48 -9.30 6.40 -14.84
N ASN A 49 -10.58 6.53 -15.16
CA ASN A 49 -11.54 7.35 -14.41
C ASN A 49 -11.05 8.80 -14.18
N GLY A 50 -10.34 9.37 -15.14
CA GLY A 50 -9.81 10.73 -15.08
C GLY A 50 -8.52 10.89 -14.27
N LEU A 51 -7.87 9.80 -13.86
CA LEU A 51 -6.56 9.86 -13.22
C LEU A 51 -5.47 10.19 -14.24
N LEU A 52 -4.53 11.03 -13.84
CA LEU A 52 -3.27 11.19 -14.57
C LEU A 52 -2.45 9.90 -14.42
N ILE A 53 -2.34 9.14 -15.50
CA ILE A 53 -1.69 7.83 -15.48
C ILE A 53 -0.42 7.81 -16.34
N SER A 54 0.55 7.01 -15.92
CA SER A 54 1.74 6.65 -16.68
C SER A 54 1.86 5.14 -16.77
N GLU A 55 2.50 4.67 -17.84
CA GLU A 55 2.86 3.27 -18.00
C GLU A 55 3.84 2.84 -16.89
N ILE A 56 3.70 1.61 -16.41
CA ILE A 56 4.68 1.01 -15.50
C ILE A 56 5.86 0.48 -16.32
N PRO A 57 7.07 1.07 -16.17
CA PRO A 57 8.19 0.81 -17.07
C PRO A 57 9.02 -0.43 -16.67
N PHE A 58 8.46 -1.30 -15.82
CA PHE A 58 9.11 -2.53 -15.37
C PHE A 58 8.14 -3.71 -15.37
N LYS A 59 8.69 -4.92 -15.38
CA LYS A 59 7.90 -6.15 -15.39
C LYS A 59 7.18 -6.38 -14.07
N ILE A 60 5.88 -6.63 -14.13
CA ILE A 60 5.10 -7.14 -13.02
C ILE A 60 5.12 -8.67 -13.08
N ASN A 61 5.83 -9.31 -12.14
CA ASN A 61 6.00 -10.76 -12.11
C ASN A 61 4.75 -11.48 -11.59
N LYS A 62 4.06 -10.87 -10.59
CA LYS A 62 2.81 -11.40 -10.02
C LYS A 62 1.82 -10.30 -9.72
N LEU A 63 0.55 -10.58 -9.95
CA LEU A 63 -0.55 -9.70 -9.60
C LEU A 63 -1.58 -10.46 -8.78
N TYR A 64 -1.76 -10.04 -7.54
CA TYR A 64 -2.83 -10.49 -6.66
C TYR A 64 -3.94 -9.45 -6.72
N ALA A 65 -4.81 -9.59 -7.73
CA ALA A 65 -5.91 -8.65 -7.94
C ALA A 65 -6.94 -8.78 -6.81
N ILE A 66 -7.10 -7.73 -6.03
CA ILE A 66 -8.07 -7.65 -4.94
C ILE A 66 -9.28 -6.84 -5.37
N LYS A 67 -10.43 -7.14 -4.76
CA LYS A 67 -11.65 -6.39 -5.04
C LYS A 67 -11.73 -5.17 -4.14
N GLY A 68 -11.82 -4.00 -4.76
CA GLY A 68 -12.25 -2.79 -4.05
C GLY A 68 -13.67 -2.96 -3.51
N PHE A 69 -13.96 -2.40 -2.36
CA PHE A 69 -15.31 -2.44 -1.77
C PHE A 69 -15.72 -1.07 -1.27
N ASN A 70 -17.04 -0.87 -1.29
CA ASN A 70 -17.67 0.34 -0.81
C ASN A 70 -18.77 -0.05 0.19
N VAL A 71 -18.82 0.62 1.33
CA VAL A 71 -19.75 0.31 2.43
C VAL A 71 -20.95 1.25 2.50
N LYS A 72 -21.25 1.98 1.44
CA LYS A 72 -22.32 3.01 1.43
C LYS A 72 -23.73 2.45 1.55
N THR A 73 -23.98 1.17 1.25
CA THR A 73 -25.30 0.52 1.36
C THR A 73 -25.20 -0.80 2.12
N PHE A 74 -26.30 -1.25 2.72
CA PHE A 74 -26.34 -2.51 3.48
C PHE A 74 -25.97 -3.73 2.63
N LYS A 75 -26.44 -3.80 1.37
CA LYS A 75 -26.02 -4.85 0.43
C LYS A 75 -24.53 -4.82 0.15
N ASN A 76 -23.96 -3.62 0.04
CA ASN A 76 -22.53 -3.44 -0.16
C ASN A 76 -21.72 -3.78 1.10
N PHE A 77 -22.30 -3.60 2.28
CA PHE A 77 -21.68 -3.99 3.55
C PHE A 77 -21.47 -5.51 3.64
N ILE A 78 -22.50 -6.33 3.30
CA ILE A 78 -22.37 -7.79 3.29
C ILE A 78 -21.32 -8.25 2.26
N LYS A 79 -21.35 -7.67 1.05
CA LYS A 79 -20.30 -7.93 0.03
C LYS A 79 -18.93 -7.50 0.49
N ALA A 80 -18.82 -6.38 1.20
CA ALA A 80 -17.57 -5.89 1.75
C ALA A 80 -16.98 -6.87 2.77
N ILE A 81 -17.80 -7.50 3.61
CA ILE A 81 -17.35 -8.54 4.54
C ILE A 81 -16.78 -9.73 3.77
N GLN A 82 -17.49 -10.26 2.77
CA GLN A 82 -17.04 -11.38 1.95
C GLN A 82 -15.73 -11.05 1.21
N TYR A 83 -15.67 -9.88 0.58
CA TYR A 83 -14.45 -9.43 -0.11
C TYR A 83 -13.30 -9.17 0.87
N SER A 84 -13.58 -8.77 2.10
CA SER A 84 -12.55 -8.57 3.11
C SER A 84 -11.83 -9.88 3.44
N PHE A 85 -12.56 -10.98 3.65
CA PHE A 85 -11.92 -12.29 3.90
C PHE A 85 -11.04 -12.73 2.72
N LEU A 86 -11.54 -12.60 1.49
CA LEU A 86 -10.76 -12.93 0.30
C LEU A 86 -9.52 -12.02 0.18
N ASN A 87 -9.70 -10.71 0.39
CA ASN A 87 -8.61 -9.75 0.30
C ASN A 87 -7.56 -10.01 1.39
N PHE A 88 -7.96 -10.31 2.63
CA PHE A 88 -7.03 -10.71 3.69
C PHE A 88 -6.22 -11.95 3.30
N TYR A 89 -6.87 -12.97 2.76
CA TYR A 89 -6.21 -14.17 2.27
C TYR A 89 -5.20 -13.86 1.15
N LEU A 90 -5.60 -13.05 0.16
CA LEU A 90 -4.72 -12.68 -0.95
C LEU A 90 -3.52 -11.84 -0.48
N ILE A 91 -3.73 -10.89 0.45
CA ILE A 91 -2.66 -10.11 1.07
C ILE A 91 -1.71 -11.03 1.83
N TYR A 92 -2.24 -11.94 2.65
CA TYR A 92 -1.43 -12.91 3.39
C TYR A 92 -0.59 -13.78 2.44
N LYS A 93 -1.22 -14.35 1.39
CA LYS A 93 -0.56 -15.17 0.39
C LYS A 93 0.53 -14.40 -0.37
N SER A 94 0.27 -13.14 -0.70
CA SER A 94 1.27 -12.30 -1.36
C SER A 94 2.44 -11.95 -0.43
N MET A 95 2.18 -11.70 0.85
CA MET A 95 3.23 -11.46 1.85
C MET A 95 4.08 -12.70 2.13
N LEU A 96 3.52 -13.92 2.05
CA LEU A 96 4.31 -15.16 2.13
C LEU A 96 5.36 -15.23 1.02
N TRP A 97 4.99 -14.86 -0.21
CA TRP A 97 5.88 -14.90 -1.37
C TRP A 97 7.02 -13.88 -1.30
N ALA A 98 6.80 -12.72 -0.69
CA ALA A 98 7.72 -11.58 -0.72
C ALA A 98 8.92 -11.75 0.23
N ASP A 99 10.07 -11.20 -0.15
CA ASP A 99 11.20 -10.95 0.75
C ASP A 99 11.06 -9.59 1.43
N HIS A 100 10.58 -8.58 0.68
CA HIS A 100 10.33 -7.22 1.15
C HIS A 100 8.86 -6.83 0.89
N ILE A 101 8.17 -6.38 1.94
CA ILE A 101 6.79 -5.92 1.87
C ILE A 101 6.76 -4.39 1.89
N HIS A 102 6.15 -3.79 0.88
CA HIS A 102 5.92 -2.35 0.81
C HIS A 102 4.42 -2.04 0.92
N LEU A 103 4.03 -1.33 1.98
CA LEU A 103 2.65 -0.91 2.21
C LEU A 103 2.47 0.55 1.76
N ARG A 104 1.44 0.81 0.96
CA ARG A 104 1.01 2.18 0.65
C ARG A 104 -0.23 2.52 1.46
N CYS A 105 -0.06 3.45 2.37
CA CYS A 105 -1.07 3.97 3.29
C CYS A 105 -1.30 5.48 3.04
N PRO A 106 -2.42 6.07 3.49
CA PRO A 106 -3.57 5.39 4.08
C PRO A 106 -4.52 4.81 3.03
N GLY A 107 -5.43 3.97 3.47
CA GLY A 107 -6.49 3.39 2.64
C GLY A 107 -6.99 2.06 3.20
N ASN A 108 -8.12 1.56 2.70
CA ASN A 108 -8.71 0.32 3.22
C ASN A 108 -7.78 -0.89 3.03
N ILE A 109 -7.15 -0.99 1.86
CA ILE A 109 -6.18 -2.06 1.58
C ILE A 109 -4.88 -1.84 2.38
N GLY A 110 -4.46 -0.59 2.55
CA GLY A 110 -3.36 -0.23 3.43
C GLY A 110 -3.60 -0.67 4.87
N LEU A 111 -4.84 -0.46 5.41
CA LEU A 111 -5.22 -0.94 6.74
C LEU A 111 -5.15 -2.47 6.84
N MET A 112 -5.71 -3.19 5.86
CA MET A 112 -5.61 -4.66 5.81
C MET A 112 -4.14 -5.10 5.76
N GLY A 113 -3.31 -4.44 4.96
CA GLY A 113 -1.87 -4.68 4.90
C GLY A 113 -1.20 -4.44 6.25
N CYS A 114 -1.54 -3.35 6.96
CA CYS A 114 -1.04 -3.07 8.29
C CYS A 114 -1.37 -4.18 9.30
N LEU A 115 -2.57 -4.75 9.22
CA LEU A 115 -2.98 -5.87 10.09
C LEU A 115 -2.25 -7.16 9.74
N VAL A 116 -2.21 -7.53 8.46
CA VAL A 116 -1.59 -8.80 8.02
C VAL A 116 -0.08 -8.81 8.22
N GLN A 117 0.62 -7.66 8.04
CA GLN A 117 2.07 -7.58 8.19
C GLN A 117 2.55 -7.93 9.62
N ILE A 118 1.69 -7.85 10.62
CA ILE A 118 2.00 -8.23 12.01
C ILE A 118 2.40 -9.71 12.09
N LEU A 119 1.84 -10.56 11.23
CA LEU A 119 2.14 -11.98 11.15
C LEU A 119 3.52 -12.28 10.53
N PHE A 120 4.21 -11.27 10.02
CA PHE A 120 5.51 -11.38 9.35
C PHE A 120 6.61 -10.55 10.05
N PRO A 121 6.90 -10.79 11.33
CA PRO A 121 7.84 -9.95 12.10
C PRO A 121 9.28 -9.99 11.57
N ASN A 122 9.67 -11.06 10.88
CA ASN A 122 11.04 -11.26 10.40
C ASN A 122 11.27 -10.73 8.98
N LYS A 123 10.22 -10.36 8.25
CA LYS A 123 10.36 -9.80 6.89
C LYS A 123 10.73 -8.32 6.94
N ILE A 124 11.55 -7.89 5.98
CA ILE A 124 11.86 -6.48 5.78
C ILE A 124 10.60 -5.79 5.28
N LYS A 125 10.30 -4.63 5.87
CA LYS A 125 9.11 -3.88 5.53
C LYS A 125 9.39 -2.39 5.36
N THR A 126 8.66 -1.80 4.45
CA THR A 126 8.51 -0.34 4.34
C THR A 126 7.03 0.00 4.25
N ALA A 127 6.65 1.13 4.81
CA ALA A 127 5.32 1.67 4.61
C ALA A 127 5.46 3.12 4.17
N LYS A 128 4.84 3.50 3.05
CA LYS A 128 4.69 4.90 2.66
C LYS A 128 3.32 5.39 3.12
N TYR A 129 3.30 6.32 4.06
CA TYR A 129 2.07 6.99 4.45
C TYR A 129 1.93 8.29 3.65
N ALA A 130 1.18 8.22 2.56
CA ALA A 130 0.99 9.32 1.61
C ALA A 130 -0.13 10.30 2.01
N GLY A 131 -0.55 10.29 3.27
CA GLY A 131 -1.50 11.22 3.86
C GLY A 131 -0.85 12.15 4.87
N ASN A 132 -1.68 12.99 5.50
CA ASN A 132 -1.20 13.86 6.57
C ASN A 132 -0.82 13.03 7.82
N TRP A 133 0.43 13.14 8.26
CA TRP A 133 0.95 12.45 9.45
C TRP A 133 0.72 13.23 10.74
N ASP A 134 0.34 14.52 10.67
CA ASP A 134 0.11 15.36 11.84
C ASP A 134 -0.77 14.64 12.89
N PRO A 135 -0.29 14.44 14.13
CA PRO A 135 -1.07 13.80 15.18
C PRO A 135 -2.32 14.60 15.57
N ASN A 136 -2.33 15.92 15.37
CA ASN A 136 -3.44 16.81 15.70
C ASN A 136 -4.48 16.92 14.57
N ALA A 137 -4.18 16.42 13.37
CA ALA A 137 -5.12 16.47 12.26
C ALA A 137 -6.31 15.55 12.47
N LYS A 138 -7.52 16.10 12.30
CA LYS A 138 -8.75 15.29 12.29
C LYS A 138 -8.75 14.38 11.07
N GLN A 139 -8.75 13.07 11.31
CA GLN A 139 -8.71 12.04 10.28
C GLN A 139 -9.74 10.94 10.57
N PRO A 140 -10.15 10.18 9.53
CA PRO A 140 -10.99 9.01 9.72
C PRO A 140 -10.36 8.00 10.70
N LEU A 141 -11.19 7.31 11.48
CA LEU A 141 -10.74 6.33 12.48
C LEU A 141 -9.80 5.28 11.86
N SER A 142 -10.11 4.81 10.65
CA SER A 142 -9.26 3.84 9.93
C SER A 142 -7.84 4.35 9.65
N TYR A 143 -7.66 5.66 9.45
CA TYR A 143 -6.36 6.29 9.26
C TYR A 143 -5.59 6.41 10.58
N ASN A 144 -6.28 6.76 11.65
CA ASN A 144 -5.68 6.80 12.99
C ASN A 144 -5.23 5.41 13.44
N ILE A 145 -6.01 4.37 13.17
CA ILE A 145 -5.61 2.97 13.44
C ILE A 145 -4.35 2.61 12.65
N GLN A 146 -4.27 2.96 11.37
CA GLN A 146 -3.08 2.73 10.56
C GLN A 146 -1.85 3.44 11.13
N LYS A 147 -1.98 4.73 11.50
CA LYS A 147 -0.89 5.49 12.13
C LYS A 147 -0.45 4.83 13.43
N TRP A 148 -1.38 4.41 14.27
CA TRP A 148 -1.09 3.73 15.53
C TRP A 148 -0.33 2.41 15.30
N ILE A 149 -0.80 1.53 14.40
CA ILE A 149 -0.11 0.28 14.07
C ILE A 149 1.29 0.56 13.55
N LEU A 150 1.43 1.47 12.60
CA LEU A 150 2.70 1.80 11.96
C LEU A 150 3.71 2.43 12.94
N SER A 151 3.26 3.23 13.90
CA SER A 151 4.10 3.81 14.96
C SER A 151 4.50 2.79 16.02
N ASN A 152 3.75 1.69 16.17
CA ASN A 152 4.04 0.68 17.17
C ASN A 152 5.16 -0.26 16.68
N THR A 153 6.37 -0.09 17.22
CA THR A 153 7.54 -0.88 16.82
C THR A 153 7.49 -2.34 17.23
N PHE A 154 6.59 -2.73 18.12
CA PHE A 154 6.35 -4.13 18.48
C PHE A 154 5.45 -4.81 17.43
N LEU A 155 4.35 -4.18 17.01
CA LEU A 155 3.45 -4.69 15.98
C LEU A 155 4.07 -4.60 14.58
N THR A 156 4.89 -3.57 14.33
CA THR A 156 5.49 -3.29 13.04
C THR A 156 7.02 -3.46 13.10
N LYS A 157 7.45 -4.69 13.39
CA LYS A 157 8.87 -5.08 13.46
C LYS A 157 9.54 -5.01 12.08
N ASN A 158 10.86 -4.71 12.06
CA ASN A 158 11.67 -4.64 10.83
C ASN A 158 11.09 -3.73 9.75
N SER A 159 10.47 -2.61 10.15
CA SER A 159 9.80 -1.70 9.24
C SER A 159 10.34 -0.28 9.35
N LYS A 160 10.46 0.39 8.20
CA LYS A 160 10.64 1.84 8.08
C LYS A 160 9.36 2.44 7.53
N VAL A 161 8.82 3.43 8.23
CA VAL A 161 7.59 4.14 7.85
C VAL A 161 7.97 5.51 7.33
N LEU A 162 7.71 5.74 6.06
CA LEU A 162 8.04 6.96 5.33
C LEU A 162 6.86 7.92 5.38
N VAL A 163 7.07 9.11 5.93
CA VAL A 163 6.02 10.12 6.12
C VAL A 163 6.47 11.47 5.56
N TYR A 164 5.51 12.32 5.20
CA TYR A 164 5.84 13.68 4.80
C TYR A 164 6.13 14.55 6.03
N GLY A 165 7.22 15.30 5.97
CA GLY A 165 7.66 16.18 7.05
C GLY A 165 8.40 15.46 8.18
N GLU A 166 8.93 16.26 9.10
CA GLU A 166 9.58 15.81 10.32
C GLU A 166 8.62 16.02 11.50
N TRP A 167 8.52 15.01 12.36
CA TRP A 167 7.58 15.03 13.48
C TRP A 167 8.29 14.71 14.77
N GLU A 168 8.27 15.64 15.69
CA GLU A 168 8.81 15.46 17.05
C GLU A 168 8.08 14.30 17.76
N ASN A 169 8.78 13.65 18.69
CA ASN A 169 8.28 12.51 19.46
C ASN A 169 7.77 11.32 18.65
N SER A 170 8.19 11.20 17.39
CA SER A 170 7.88 10.04 16.57
C SER A 170 8.68 8.82 17.00
N SER A 171 8.09 7.63 16.82
CA SER A 171 8.78 6.37 17.05
C SER A 171 9.97 6.21 16.08
N LYS A 172 11.00 5.49 16.51
CA LYS A 172 12.29 5.37 15.79
C LYS A 172 12.20 4.80 14.37
N ASN A 173 11.12 4.12 14.03
CA ASN A 173 10.85 3.56 12.71
C ASN A 173 10.21 4.57 11.74
N ILE A 174 9.71 5.71 12.22
CA ILE A 174 9.19 6.79 11.39
C ILE A 174 10.36 7.58 10.79
N LYS A 175 10.32 7.80 9.49
CA LYS A 175 11.37 8.50 8.75
C LYS A 175 10.74 9.55 7.83
N PRO A 176 11.30 10.78 7.82
CA PRO A 176 10.88 11.79 6.87
C PRO A 176 11.17 11.34 5.43
N PHE A 177 10.29 11.67 4.53
CA PHE A 177 10.42 11.34 3.12
C PHE A 177 9.89 12.50 2.26
N PHE A 178 10.48 12.68 1.09
CA PHE A 178 10.07 13.72 0.17
C PHE A 178 8.73 13.42 -0.49
N THR A 179 8.02 14.46 -0.90
CA THR A 179 6.85 14.32 -1.77
C THR A 179 7.34 14.10 -3.20
N SER A 180 6.81 13.11 -3.91
CA SER A 180 7.01 12.95 -5.36
C SER A 180 6.17 13.96 -6.16
N SER A 181 5.82 15.09 -5.56
CA SER A 181 5.00 16.11 -6.19
C SER A 181 5.84 16.96 -7.14
N TYR A 182 5.46 16.90 -8.41
CA TYR A 182 5.69 17.91 -9.44
C TYR A 182 7.15 18.36 -9.68
N PHE A 183 7.87 17.56 -10.41
CA PHE A 183 8.92 18.05 -11.31
C PHE A 183 8.58 17.66 -12.74
#